data_5fb9cb3e67bac5fb134cb5fd96011927
#
_entry.id   5fb9cb3e67bac5fb134cb5fd96011927
#
_cell.length_a   1.000
_cell.length_b   1.000
_cell.length_c   1.000
_cell.angle_alpha   90.00
_cell.angle_beta   90.00
_cell.angle_gamma   90.00
#
_symmetry.space_group_name_H-M   'P 1'
#
loop_
_entity.id
_entity.type
_entity.pdbx_description
1 polymer ?
#
loop_
_entity_poly.entity_id
_entity_poly.type
_entity_poly.pdbx_seq_one_letter_code
_entity_poly.pdbx_strand_id
1 'polypeptide(L)'
;MRIFRNAIFICLFSFFWLTPLHSETVLSDSVQSIINSSTFTRIQKPLTVHTDKKTLEYFIEHVEELTKHGRDFNRKELILEVKGNGKYGIQMPSKHITGEFELVERQPHKVIYTGHGNATVFFSFSGTIVLEINYTTQKDEKGYYEEVKTAVHLKFDNAFLGFLAKVASPAIIPKLDKLISKFSTKTKKVVEAAYANKKSTK
;
A
#
# COMPACT_ATOMS: atom_id res chain seq x y z
N MET A 1 -40.65 47.96 -32.70
CA MET A 1 -40.59 46.47 -32.77
C MET A 1 -39.18 46.05 -33.05
N ARG A 2 -38.24 46.17 -32.05
CA ARG A 2 -36.79 45.82 -32.15
C ARG A 2 -36.17 45.64 -30.75
N ILE A 3 -36.78 44.91 -29.83
CA ILE A 3 -36.22 44.71 -28.47
C ILE A 3 -36.18 43.21 -28.05
N PHE A 4 -36.58 42.27 -28.89
CA PHE A 4 -36.70 40.84 -28.49
C PHE A 4 -35.61 39.90 -29.05
N ARG A 5 -34.46 40.42 -29.53
CA ARG A 5 -33.46 39.57 -30.20
C ARG A 5 -32.15 39.37 -29.46
N ASN A 6 -31.95 40.00 -28.27
CA ASN A 6 -30.70 39.91 -27.53
C ASN A 6 -30.78 39.14 -26.20
N ALA A 7 -31.93 38.56 -25.83
CA ALA A 7 -32.08 37.85 -24.57
C ALA A 7 -31.79 36.34 -24.67
N ILE A 8 -31.61 35.76 -25.86
CA ILE A 8 -31.39 34.31 -26.03
C ILE A 8 -29.90 33.91 -26.04
N PHE A 9 -29.01 34.88 -26.21
CA PHE A 9 -27.57 34.57 -26.33
C PHE A 9 -26.80 34.50 -25.01
N ILE A 10 -27.40 34.85 -23.87
CA ILE A 10 -26.74 34.87 -22.57
C ILE A 10 -26.92 33.58 -21.77
N CYS A 11 -27.91 32.75 -22.11
CA CYS A 11 -28.16 31.48 -21.38
C CYS A 11 -27.35 30.28 -21.88
N LEU A 12 -26.55 30.38 -22.95
CA LEU A 12 -25.79 29.26 -23.50
C LEU A 12 -24.31 29.22 -23.08
N PHE A 13 -23.83 30.22 -22.32
CA PHE A 13 -22.43 30.29 -21.90
C PHE A 13 -22.17 29.91 -20.42
N SER A 14 -23.22 29.62 -19.65
CA SER A 14 -23.09 29.25 -18.22
C SER A 14 -23.00 27.74 -17.94
N PHE A 15 -22.90 26.88 -18.97
CA PHE A 15 -22.90 25.41 -18.79
C PHE A 15 -21.52 24.75 -18.97
N PHE A 16 -20.44 25.51 -19.09
CA PHE A 16 -19.10 24.93 -19.39
C PHE A 16 -18.09 25.02 -18.25
N TRP A 17 -18.53 25.27 -17.01
CA TRP A 17 -17.64 25.17 -15.83
C TRP A 17 -18.10 24.07 -14.88
N LEU A 18 -18.43 22.90 -15.42
CA LEU A 18 -18.36 21.67 -14.65
C LEU A 18 -16.88 21.25 -14.65
N THR A 19 -16.09 21.86 -13.78
CA THR A 19 -14.83 21.23 -13.33
C THR A 19 -15.21 19.82 -12.86
N PRO A 20 -14.53 18.76 -13.34
CA PRO A 20 -14.72 17.47 -12.73
C PRO A 20 -14.35 17.65 -11.25
N LEU A 21 -15.33 17.51 -10.36
CA LEU A 21 -15.06 17.26 -8.96
C LEU A 21 -14.19 16.01 -8.96
N HIS A 22 -12.88 16.18 -8.84
CA HIS A 22 -12.03 15.12 -8.35
C HIS A 22 -12.57 14.87 -6.95
N SER A 23 -13.32 13.81 -6.81
CA SER A 23 -13.62 13.23 -5.52
C SER A 23 -12.26 12.79 -4.95
N GLU A 24 -11.58 13.71 -4.29
CA GLU A 24 -10.57 13.32 -3.30
C GLU A 24 -11.35 12.50 -2.28
N THR A 25 -11.24 11.20 -2.40
CA THR A 25 -11.80 10.30 -1.40
C THR A 25 -11.05 10.60 -0.11
N VAL A 26 -11.74 11.28 0.80
CA VAL A 26 -11.18 11.62 2.10
C VAL A 26 -10.86 10.30 2.80
N LEU A 27 -9.58 10.09 3.10
CA LEU A 27 -9.12 9.00 3.95
C LEU A 27 -9.97 8.97 5.22
N SER A 28 -10.31 7.78 5.71
CA SER A 28 -11.03 7.70 6.98
C SER A 28 -10.23 8.47 8.05
N ASP A 29 -10.90 9.26 8.87
CA ASP A 29 -10.29 10.12 9.89
C ASP A 29 -9.31 9.33 10.79
N SER A 30 -9.60 8.06 11.02
CA SER A 30 -8.75 7.16 11.81
C SER A 30 -7.40 6.89 11.12
N VAL A 31 -7.40 6.59 9.83
CA VAL A 31 -6.17 6.34 9.03
C VAL A 31 -5.35 7.63 8.96
N GLN A 32 -5.99 8.76 8.64
CA GLN A 32 -5.32 10.06 8.57
C GLN A 32 -4.70 10.45 9.91
N SER A 33 -5.39 10.19 11.02
CA SER A 33 -4.86 10.42 12.37
C SER A 33 -3.59 9.61 12.66
N ILE A 34 -3.55 8.34 12.23
CA ILE A 34 -2.36 7.49 12.39
C ILE A 34 -1.20 8.04 11.55
N ILE A 35 -1.45 8.39 10.29
CA ILE A 35 -0.44 8.98 9.39
C ILE A 35 0.14 10.26 10.00
N ASN A 36 -0.70 11.19 10.43
CA ASN A 36 -0.30 12.48 10.98
C ASN A 36 0.48 12.35 12.31
N SER A 37 0.18 11.32 13.11
CA SER A 37 0.83 11.04 14.40
C SER A 37 1.91 9.96 14.33
N SER A 38 2.30 9.54 13.13
CA SER A 38 3.30 8.48 12.97
C SER A 38 4.66 8.86 13.57
N THR A 39 5.30 7.89 14.21
CA THR A 39 6.66 8.03 14.76
C THR A 39 7.69 7.99 13.63
N PHE A 40 7.47 7.13 12.65
CA PHE A 40 8.31 6.98 11.46
C PHE A 40 7.43 6.94 10.21
N THR A 41 7.87 7.65 9.19
CA THR A 41 7.34 7.53 7.82
C THR A 41 8.48 7.12 6.89
N ARG A 42 8.26 6.08 6.08
CA ARG A 42 9.21 5.59 5.10
C ARG A 42 8.55 5.50 3.73
N ILE A 43 9.06 6.26 2.78
CA ILE A 43 8.64 6.22 1.39
C ILE A 43 9.69 5.42 0.62
N GLN A 44 9.27 4.33 -0.01
CA GLN A 44 10.15 3.50 -0.80
C GLN A 44 10.38 4.09 -2.18
N LYS A 45 11.55 3.83 -2.75
CA LYS A 45 11.81 4.14 -4.17
C LYS A 45 10.78 3.39 -5.02
N PRO A 46 10.28 4.01 -6.10
CA PRO A 46 9.36 3.34 -7.02
C PRO A 46 9.91 2.00 -7.47
N LEU A 47 9.04 1.00 -7.50
CA LEU A 47 9.35 -0.36 -7.92
C LEU A 47 8.64 -0.67 -9.24
N THR A 48 9.40 -0.96 -10.28
CA THR A 48 8.83 -1.45 -11.55
C THR A 48 8.48 -2.92 -11.43
N VAL A 49 7.22 -3.29 -11.69
CA VAL A 49 6.71 -4.66 -11.68
C VAL A 49 6.15 -4.97 -13.06
N HIS A 50 6.81 -5.86 -13.82
CA HIS A 50 6.37 -6.24 -15.17
C HIS A 50 5.15 -7.19 -15.09
N THR A 51 3.97 -6.58 -15.07
CA THR A 51 2.68 -7.26 -14.94
C THR A 51 1.57 -6.38 -15.52
N ASP A 52 0.39 -6.95 -15.73
CA ASP A 52 -0.82 -6.16 -15.95
C ASP A 52 -1.45 -5.72 -14.61
N LYS A 53 -2.21 -4.63 -14.66
CA LYS A 53 -2.94 -4.07 -13.52
C LYS A 53 -3.79 -5.13 -12.79
N LYS A 54 -4.53 -5.95 -13.55
CA LYS A 54 -5.42 -6.97 -13.00
C LYS A 54 -4.65 -8.01 -12.17
N THR A 55 -3.48 -8.42 -12.63
CA THR A 55 -2.64 -9.37 -11.90
C THR A 55 -2.06 -8.74 -10.64
N LEU A 56 -1.60 -7.47 -10.72
CA LEU A 56 -1.13 -6.76 -9.52
C LEU A 56 -2.24 -6.64 -8.48
N GLU A 57 -3.41 -6.16 -8.87
CA GLU A 57 -4.57 -5.98 -8.00
C GLU A 57 -4.99 -7.30 -7.33
N TYR A 58 -4.98 -8.40 -8.08
CA TYR A 58 -5.25 -9.72 -7.52
C TYR A 58 -4.33 -10.06 -6.34
N PHE A 59 -3.01 -9.87 -6.49
CA PHE A 59 -2.06 -10.15 -5.40
C PHE A 59 -2.11 -9.13 -4.26
N ILE A 60 -2.54 -7.91 -4.53
CA ILE A 60 -2.80 -6.93 -3.48
C ILE A 60 -4.02 -7.36 -2.65
N GLU A 61 -5.07 -7.86 -3.27
CA GLU A 61 -6.31 -8.27 -2.58
C GLU A 61 -6.20 -9.64 -1.91
N HIS A 62 -5.37 -10.52 -2.47
CA HIS A 62 -5.15 -11.89 -2.03
C HIS A 62 -3.71 -12.08 -1.57
N VAL A 63 -3.36 -11.40 -0.48
CA VAL A 63 -1.97 -11.38 0.04
C VAL A 63 -1.48 -12.80 0.38
N GLU A 64 -2.38 -13.71 0.77
CA GLU A 64 -2.08 -15.11 1.03
C GLU A 64 -1.52 -15.85 -0.21
N GLU A 65 -1.86 -15.40 -1.41
CA GLU A 65 -1.35 -16.01 -2.64
C GLU A 65 0.16 -15.80 -2.80
N LEU A 66 0.72 -14.75 -2.19
CA LEU A 66 2.17 -14.54 -2.16
C LEU A 66 2.90 -15.71 -1.50
N THR A 67 2.30 -16.33 -0.47
CA THR A 67 2.89 -17.47 0.23
C THR A 67 2.70 -18.79 -0.52
N LYS A 68 1.66 -18.91 -1.35
CA LYS A 68 1.38 -20.11 -2.16
C LYS A 68 2.28 -20.15 -3.40
N HIS A 69 2.48 -19.01 -4.04
CA HIS A 69 3.23 -18.92 -5.30
C HIS A 69 4.71 -18.61 -5.13
N GLY A 70 5.13 -18.14 -3.93
CA GLY A 70 6.49 -17.70 -3.69
C GLY A 70 7.33 -18.70 -2.91
N ARG A 71 8.28 -19.41 -3.55
CA ARG A 71 9.32 -20.17 -2.84
C ARG A 71 10.11 -19.30 -1.86
N ASP A 72 10.16 -18.00 -2.15
CA ASP A 72 10.86 -16.98 -1.34
C ASP A 72 10.10 -16.57 -0.06
N PHE A 73 8.79 -16.89 0.03
CA PHE A 73 7.97 -16.73 1.23
C PHE A 73 7.82 -18.08 1.93
N ASN A 74 8.93 -18.61 2.46
CA ASN A 74 8.84 -19.89 3.15
C ASN A 74 8.13 -19.70 4.51
N ARG A 75 7.40 -20.74 4.95
CA ARG A 75 6.61 -20.74 6.19
C ARG A 75 7.44 -20.49 7.47
N LYS A 76 8.77 -20.63 7.42
CA LYS A 76 9.66 -20.31 8.53
C LYS A 76 9.92 -18.81 8.66
N GLU A 77 9.87 -18.07 7.56
CA GLU A 77 10.08 -16.62 7.55
C GLU A 77 8.79 -15.81 7.75
N LEU A 78 7.69 -16.30 7.15
CA LEU A 78 6.41 -15.60 7.14
C LEU A 78 5.26 -16.62 7.20
N ILE A 79 4.42 -16.49 8.20
CA ILE A 79 3.15 -17.19 8.33
C ILE A 79 2.05 -16.16 8.13
N LEU A 80 1.19 -16.36 7.14
CA LEU A 80 -0.01 -15.57 6.91
C LEU A 80 -1.23 -16.45 7.18
N GLU A 81 -2.12 -15.95 8.01
CA GLU A 81 -3.41 -16.56 8.35
C GLU A 81 -4.53 -15.68 7.80
N VAL A 82 -5.38 -16.25 6.96
CA VAL A 82 -6.57 -15.55 6.45
C VAL A 82 -7.65 -15.59 7.52
N LYS A 83 -8.06 -14.43 8.02
CA LYS A 83 -9.12 -14.30 9.03
C LYS A 83 -10.50 -13.96 8.45
N GLY A 84 -10.56 -13.80 7.13
CA GLY A 84 -11.77 -13.37 6.41
C GLY A 84 -11.93 -11.85 6.34
N ASN A 85 -12.81 -11.39 5.46
CA ASN A 85 -13.15 -9.96 5.28
C ASN A 85 -11.93 -9.05 5.06
N GLY A 86 -10.92 -9.50 4.30
CA GLY A 86 -9.70 -8.72 4.04
C GLY A 86 -8.78 -8.58 5.27
N LYS A 87 -8.99 -9.38 6.32
CA LYS A 87 -8.17 -9.41 7.52
C LYS A 87 -7.19 -10.59 7.49
N TYR A 88 -6.00 -10.32 7.95
CA TYR A 88 -4.90 -11.28 7.93
C TYR A 88 -4.14 -11.24 9.25
N GLY A 89 -3.81 -12.44 9.78
CA GLY A 89 -2.81 -12.60 10.80
C GLY A 89 -1.42 -12.73 10.19
N ILE A 90 -0.41 -12.11 10.79
CA ILE A 90 0.98 -12.21 10.35
C ILE A 90 1.86 -12.66 11.50
N GLN A 91 2.74 -13.62 11.22
CA GLN A 91 3.79 -14.02 12.13
C GLN A 91 5.11 -14.13 11.36
N MET A 92 6.15 -13.53 11.92
CA MET A 92 7.53 -13.66 11.43
C MET A 92 8.40 -14.18 12.57
N PRO A 93 8.45 -15.51 12.79
CA PRO A 93 9.09 -16.10 14.00
C PRO A 93 10.55 -15.70 14.13
N SER A 94 11.31 -15.70 13.04
CA SER A 94 12.73 -15.31 13.02
C SER A 94 12.98 -13.82 13.33
N LYS A 95 11.93 -13.00 13.37
CA LYS A 95 11.98 -11.57 13.67
C LYS A 95 11.22 -11.22 14.94
N HIS A 96 10.60 -12.21 15.58
CA HIS A 96 9.75 -12.00 16.75
C HIS A 96 8.68 -10.93 16.49
N ILE A 97 8.05 -11.00 15.31
CA ILE A 97 6.97 -10.09 14.89
C ILE A 97 5.68 -10.89 14.80
N THR A 98 4.64 -10.37 15.44
CA THR A 98 3.26 -10.88 15.34
C THR A 98 2.31 -9.71 15.19
N GLY A 99 1.21 -9.91 14.47
CA GLY A 99 0.21 -8.85 14.31
C GLY A 99 -0.93 -9.25 13.40
N GLU A 100 -1.81 -8.32 13.21
CA GLU A 100 -2.93 -8.41 12.29
C GLU A 100 -2.92 -7.19 11.37
N PHE A 101 -3.40 -7.37 10.15
CA PHE A 101 -3.60 -6.27 9.24
C PHE A 101 -4.86 -6.49 8.40
N GLU A 102 -5.43 -5.39 7.92
CA GLU A 102 -6.63 -5.40 7.11
C GLU A 102 -6.57 -4.35 6.00
N LEU A 103 -7.21 -4.66 4.89
CA LEU A 103 -7.46 -3.71 3.81
C LEU A 103 -8.58 -2.77 4.24
N VAL A 104 -8.26 -1.49 4.45
CA VAL A 104 -9.22 -0.49 4.96
C VAL A 104 -9.72 0.46 3.89
N GLU A 105 -8.96 0.60 2.79
CA GLU A 105 -9.36 1.48 1.69
C GLU A 105 -8.87 0.96 0.35
N ARG A 106 -9.75 1.05 -0.64
CA ARG A 106 -9.45 0.74 -2.03
C ARG A 106 -9.99 1.83 -2.95
N GLN A 107 -9.08 2.42 -3.71
CA GLN A 107 -9.37 3.38 -4.76
C GLN A 107 -8.75 2.90 -6.08
N PRO A 108 -9.15 3.46 -7.23
CA PRO A 108 -8.39 3.26 -8.46
C PRO A 108 -6.93 3.65 -8.26
N HIS A 109 -6.02 2.70 -8.49
CA HIS A 109 -4.56 2.91 -8.37
C HIS A 109 -4.01 3.16 -6.96
N LYS A 110 -4.82 2.98 -5.90
CA LYS A 110 -4.39 3.14 -4.52
C LYS A 110 -5.07 2.13 -3.61
N VAL A 111 -4.31 1.52 -2.72
CA VAL A 111 -4.83 0.70 -1.61
C VAL A 111 -4.14 1.06 -0.32
N ILE A 112 -4.87 0.94 0.78
CA ILE A 112 -4.38 1.20 2.12
C ILE A 112 -4.71 0.01 3.02
N TYR A 113 -3.66 -0.47 3.68
CA TYR A 113 -3.76 -1.43 4.76
C TYR A 113 -3.46 -0.74 6.07
N THR A 114 -4.17 -1.13 7.12
CA THR A 114 -3.76 -0.86 8.50
C THR A 114 -3.44 -2.16 9.20
N GLY A 115 -2.53 -2.10 10.14
CA GLY A 115 -2.19 -3.26 10.96
C GLY A 115 -1.77 -2.83 12.34
N HIS A 116 -1.97 -3.72 13.32
CA HIS A 116 -1.47 -3.57 14.66
C HIS A 116 -0.71 -4.82 15.06
N GLY A 117 0.40 -4.66 15.76
CA GLY A 117 1.21 -5.81 16.12
C GLY A 117 2.29 -5.51 17.12
N ASN A 118 3.02 -6.58 17.42
CA ASN A 118 4.12 -6.57 18.37
C ASN A 118 5.41 -7.01 17.68
N ALA A 119 6.51 -6.44 18.10
CA ALA A 119 7.85 -6.85 17.68
C ALA A 119 8.80 -6.82 18.85
N THR A 120 9.78 -7.73 18.83
CA THR A 120 10.88 -7.76 19.81
C THR A 120 12.20 -7.71 19.07
N VAL A 121 12.94 -6.61 19.20
CA VAL A 121 14.27 -6.44 18.59
C VAL A 121 15.34 -6.38 19.68
N PHE A 122 15.35 -5.34 20.51
CA PHE A 122 16.14 -5.19 21.73
C PHE A 122 15.22 -5.07 22.95
N PHE A 123 14.02 -4.64 22.75
CA PHE A 123 12.89 -4.58 23.69
C PHE A 123 11.60 -4.87 22.93
N SER A 124 10.59 -5.30 23.66
CA SER A 124 9.27 -5.53 23.07
C SER A 124 8.50 -4.21 22.93
N PHE A 125 7.89 -4.02 21.79
CA PHE A 125 7.03 -2.87 21.52
C PHE A 125 5.80 -3.29 20.71
N SER A 126 4.75 -2.53 20.87
CA SER A 126 3.54 -2.61 20.05
C SER A 126 3.34 -1.32 19.27
N GLY A 127 2.62 -1.43 18.17
CA GLY A 127 2.36 -0.27 17.33
C GLY A 127 1.41 -0.56 16.18
N THR A 128 0.93 0.53 15.61
CA THR A 128 0.06 0.51 14.45
C THR A 128 0.86 0.92 13.21
N ILE A 129 0.64 0.22 12.12
CA ILE A 129 1.23 0.50 10.81
C ILE A 129 0.12 0.88 9.83
N VAL A 130 0.39 1.88 9.00
CA VAL A 130 -0.38 2.16 7.78
C VAL A 130 0.54 1.91 6.59
N LEU A 131 0.09 1.10 5.66
CA LEU A 131 0.77 0.79 4.41
C LEU A 131 -0.06 1.35 3.26
N GLU A 132 0.47 2.37 2.60
CA GLU A 132 -0.11 2.91 1.37
C GLU A 132 0.62 2.33 0.16
N ILE A 133 -0.13 1.79 -0.79
CA ILE A 133 0.38 1.27 -2.06
C ILE A 133 -0.30 2.05 -3.18
N ASN A 134 0.47 2.87 -3.88
CA ASN A 134 0.03 3.56 -5.08
C ASN A 134 0.67 2.90 -6.29
N TYR A 135 -0.06 2.74 -7.39
CA TYR A 135 0.47 2.12 -8.61
C TYR A 135 -0.08 2.81 -9.86
N THR A 136 0.74 2.86 -10.90
CA THR A 136 0.38 3.44 -12.19
C THR A 136 0.83 2.53 -13.31
N THR A 137 -0.09 2.25 -14.24
CA THR A 137 0.21 1.45 -15.42
C THR A 137 1.05 2.24 -16.40
N GLN A 138 2.15 1.65 -16.82
CA GLN A 138 3.08 2.18 -17.82
C GLN A 138 3.33 1.14 -18.92
N LYS A 139 3.97 1.53 -19.98
CA LYS A 139 4.34 0.63 -21.10
C LYS A 139 5.78 0.92 -21.53
N ASP A 140 6.55 -0.13 -21.72
CA ASP A 140 7.89 -0.10 -22.31
C ASP A 140 7.99 -1.11 -23.47
N GLU A 141 9.20 -1.34 -23.96
CA GLU A 141 9.49 -2.30 -25.03
C GLU A 141 9.14 -3.76 -24.64
N LYS A 142 9.17 -4.08 -23.35
CA LYS A 142 8.82 -5.41 -22.80
C LYS A 142 7.32 -5.60 -22.60
N GLY A 143 6.52 -4.53 -22.73
CA GLY A 143 5.08 -4.52 -22.56
C GLY A 143 4.59 -3.66 -21.41
N TYR A 144 3.48 -4.04 -20.79
CA TYR A 144 2.93 -3.32 -19.66
C TYR A 144 3.70 -3.61 -18.38
N TYR A 145 3.86 -2.58 -17.55
CA TYR A 145 4.35 -2.71 -16.17
C TYR A 145 3.60 -1.75 -15.25
N GLU A 146 3.62 -2.06 -13.97
CA GLU A 146 3.10 -1.19 -12.93
C GLU A 146 4.28 -0.54 -12.19
N GLU A 147 4.28 0.79 -12.11
CA GLU A 147 5.15 1.53 -11.21
C GLU A 147 4.48 1.61 -9.85
N VAL A 148 5.02 0.90 -8.86
CA VAL A 148 4.48 0.78 -7.52
C VAL A 148 5.27 1.66 -6.57
N LYS A 149 4.56 2.58 -5.86
CA LYS A 149 5.10 3.44 -4.81
C LYS A 149 4.48 3.04 -3.49
N THR A 150 5.32 2.78 -2.50
CA THR A 150 4.88 2.32 -1.19
C THR A 150 5.30 3.32 -0.12
N ALA A 151 4.36 3.74 0.72
CA ALA A 151 4.63 4.49 1.94
C ALA A 151 4.22 3.66 3.16
N VAL A 152 5.07 3.68 4.19
CA VAL A 152 4.86 2.98 5.45
C VAL A 152 4.89 4.00 6.58
N HIS A 153 3.82 4.06 7.34
CA HIS A 153 3.71 4.92 8.53
C HIS A 153 3.61 4.03 9.76
N LEU A 154 4.49 4.23 10.73
CA LEU A 154 4.55 3.45 11.96
C LEU A 154 4.33 4.37 13.16
N LYS A 155 3.34 4.03 13.99
CA LYS A 155 3.03 4.70 15.25
C LYS A 155 3.17 3.71 16.39
N PHE A 156 4.01 4.01 17.37
CA PHE A 156 4.10 3.21 18.60
C PHE A 156 2.96 3.56 19.54
N ASP A 157 2.42 2.54 20.22
CA ASP A 157 1.32 2.73 21.18
C ASP A 157 1.77 3.49 22.43
N ASN A 158 3.03 3.36 22.81
CA ASN A 158 3.61 4.06 23.96
C ASN A 158 4.44 5.25 23.50
N ALA A 159 4.04 6.46 23.90
CA ALA A 159 4.71 7.70 23.55
C ALA A 159 6.20 7.74 24.00
N PHE A 160 6.52 7.14 25.16
CA PHE A 160 7.90 7.04 25.64
C PHE A 160 8.74 6.13 24.74
N LEU A 161 8.20 4.98 24.33
CA LEU A 161 8.85 4.11 23.34
C LEU A 161 8.98 4.81 21.99
N GLY A 162 7.98 5.59 21.58
CA GLY A 162 8.07 6.43 20.38
C GLY A 162 9.21 7.45 20.44
N PHE A 163 9.42 8.07 21.60
CA PHE A 163 10.55 8.96 21.82
C PHE A 163 11.89 8.22 21.78
N LEU A 164 12.02 7.11 22.51
CA LEU A 164 13.24 6.28 22.48
C LEU A 164 13.55 5.77 21.07
N ALA A 165 12.52 5.38 20.31
CA ALA A 165 12.66 4.93 18.93
C ALA A 165 13.19 6.06 18.03
N LYS A 166 12.75 7.32 18.23
CA LYS A 166 13.30 8.48 17.51
C LYS A 166 14.79 8.69 17.81
N VAL A 167 15.19 8.57 19.06
CA VAL A 167 16.62 8.66 19.48
C VAL A 167 17.43 7.51 18.88
N ALA A 168 16.89 6.29 18.86
CA ALA A 168 17.53 5.11 18.29
C ALA A 168 17.33 4.98 16.76
N SER A 169 16.72 5.97 16.11
CA SER A 169 16.36 5.93 14.69
C SER A 169 17.53 5.56 13.75
N PRO A 170 18.78 6.02 13.96
CA PRO A 170 19.91 5.62 13.11
C PRO A 170 20.14 4.10 13.07
N ALA A 171 19.81 3.38 14.14
CA ALA A 171 19.95 1.92 14.21
C ALA A 171 18.69 1.18 13.70
N ILE A 172 17.51 1.76 13.86
CA ILE A 172 16.22 1.14 13.53
C ILE A 172 15.89 1.31 12.04
N ILE A 173 16.04 2.52 11.50
CA ILE A 173 15.66 2.86 10.13
C ILE A 173 16.30 1.95 9.08
N PRO A 174 17.61 1.69 9.07
CA PRO A 174 18.21 0.81 8.07
C PRO A 174 17.68 -0.63 8.12
N LYS A 175 17.32 -1.12 9.31
CA LYS A 175 16.73 -2.47 9.47
C LYS A 175 15.30 -2.51 8.90
N LEU A 176 14.51 -1.45 9.15
CA LEU A 176 13.17 -1.31 8.61
C LEU A 176 13.22 -1.21 7.09
N ASP A 177 14.07 -0.36 6.53
CA ASP A 177 14.26 -0.20 5.08
C ASP A 177 14.66 -1.52 4.42
N LYS A 178 15.60 -2.26 5.02
CA LYS A 178 16.01 -3.58 4.54
C LYS A 178 14.86 -4.58 4.56
N LEU A 179 14.03 -4.56 5.61
CA LEU A 179 12.86 -5.43 5.72
C LEU A 179 11.84 -5.12 4.62
N ILE A 180 11.48 -3.85 4.46
CA ILE A 180 10.50 -3.41 3.46
C ILE A 180 11.02 -3.73 2.05
N SER A 181 12.28 -3.39 1.74
CA SER A 181 12.91 -3.66 0.44
C SER A 181 12.95 -5.17 0.14
N LYS A 182 13.29 -6.01 1.13
CA LYS A 182 13.28 -7.48 0.97
C LYS A 182 11.87 -7.96 0.61
N PHE A 183 10.85 -7.47 1.33
CA PHE A 183 9.44 -7.82 1.07
C PHE A 183 8.99 -7.40 -0.32
N SER A 184 9.20 -6.14 -0.68
CA SER A 184 8.81 -5.59 -1.97
C SER A 184 9.47 -6.35 -3.14
N THR A 185 10.77 -6.68 -3.00
CA THR A 185 11.49 -7.44 -4.03
C THR A 185 10.95 -8.87 -4.18
N LYS A 186 10.61 -9.54 -3.06
CA LYS A 186 10.02 -10.88 -3.10
C LYS A 186 8.63 -10.86 -3.73
N THR A 187 7.78 -9.89 -3.32
CA THR A 187 6.45 -9.70 -3.89
C THR A 187 6.52 -9.47 -5.41
N LYS A 188 7.40 -8.56 -5.85
CA LYS A 188 7.66 -8.33 -7.28
C LYS A 188 7.91 -9.64 -8.03
N LYS A 189 8.87 -10.47 -7.56
CA LYS A 189 9.23 -11.74 -8.20
C LYS A 189 8.04 -12.68 -8.33
N VAL A 190 7.21 -12.78 -7.28
CA VAL A 190 6.02 -13.65 -7.29
C VAL A 190 5.00 -13.17 -8.31
N VAL A 191 4.69 -11.87 -8.31
CA VAL A 191 3.72 -11.26 -9.23
C VAL A 191 4.18 -11.40 -10.68
N GLU A 192 5.45 -11.10 -10.98
CA GLU A 192 6.02 -11.22 -12.32
C GLU A 192 6.03 -12.67 -12.82
N ALA A 193 6.37 -13.63 -11.96
CA ALA A 193 6.34 -15.05 -12.31
C ALA A 193 4.90 -15.53 -12.59
N ALA A 194 3.92 -15.14 -11.79
CA ALA A 194 2.52 -15.48 -12.00
C ALA A 194 2.00 -14.90 -13.33
N TYR A 195 2.37 -13.65 -13.63
CA TYR A 195 2.00 -13.01 -14.90
C TYR A 195 2.63 -13.70 -16.11
N ALA A 196 3.91 -14.06 -16.04
CA ALA A 196 4.59 -14.78 -17.11
C ALA A 196 3.94 -16.14 -17.38
N ASN A 197 3.61 -16.90 -16.34
CA ASN A 197 2.92 -18.19 -16.46
C ASN A 197 1.55 -18.06 -17.13
N LYS A 198 0.79 -17.01 -16.79
CA LYS A 198 -0.53 -16.73 -17.42
C LYS A 198 -0.42 -16.42 -18.90
N LYS A 199 0.69 -15.82 -19.35
CA LYS A 199 0.95 -15.55 -20.78
C LYS A 199 1.33 -16.79 -21.56
N SER A 200 2.04 -17.73 -20.94
CA SER A 200 2.47 -18.97 -21.61
C SER A 200 1.37 -20.01 -21.76
N THR A 201 0.23 -19.83 -21.08
CA THR A 201 -0.92 -20.75 -21.12
C THR A 201 -2.01 -20.30 -22.10
N LYS A 202 -1.83 -19.16 -22.74
CA LYS A 202 -2.71 -18.63 -23.81
C LYS A 202 -2.07 -18.80 -25.17
#